data_6175b69046b7e804e577b5798226cb24
#
_entry.id   6175b69046b7e804e577b5798226cb24
#
_cell.length_a   1.000
_cell.length_b   1.000
_cell.length_c   1.000
_cell.angle_alpha   90.00
_cell.angle_beta   90.00
_cell.angle_gamma   90.00
#
_symmetry.space_group_name_H-M   'P 1'
#
loop_
_entity.id
_entity.type
_entity.pdbx_description
1 polymer ?
#
loop_
_entity_poly.entity_id
_entity_poly.type
_entity_poly.pdbx_seq_one_letter_code
_entity_poly.pdbx_strand_id
1 'polypeptide(L)'
;MSNSLYRKLTTNRENYITTLSRLFDYATTAYAKRPALTFVDGSQSYTYAEFRKKSIELAHLFSRYGLNAGDRIAILSQNMPNWTVSLFSIVAFGRVAVPILPDSSESEVTNILNHSECKAIFVSQRMAGKLSDEVKQKLTLIIDMDTLEIMQRDDAEFTCDGWGKEPSPDDLAMIIYTSGTSGRAKGVMLSHRNFCQNVIEAWHAQKANKRDRWLSILPMSHTYEMSFSVLYPLFVGGCVYHIKKLPTPTILIETMKKVRPTIMCSVPLIIEKVYKASIVPTIERSRVLSWMRKKAPKLLYFLIGKRLYKTFGGKLKFFGIGGSKLDPVVEDFLIKAKFPYAIGYGLTETAPLITNACVGKTKVGSIGVPAYNVQVKLDNINPETGEGEIVAKGDNVMLGYYKDPERTRQVLSDDGWFRTNDLACMDENGRFYIKGRLNNMILGPSGENIYPEEIE
;
A
#
# COMPACT_ATOMS: atom_id res chain seq x y z
N MET A 1 14.61 17.07 23.64
CA MET A 1 14.68 15.61 23.96
C MET A 1 16.05 15.29 24.52
N SER A 2 16.12 14.57 25.67
CA SER A 2 17.41 14.12 26.20
C SER A 2 18.03 13.05 25.26
N ASN A 3 19.37 13.06 25.12
CA ASN A 3 20.11 12.03 24.35
C ASN A 3 19.78 10.59 24.77
N SER A 4 19.28 10.38 26.00
CA SER A 4 18.83 9.11 26.54
C SER A 4 17.53 8.61 25.91
N LEU A 5 16.56 9.49 25.66
CA LEU A 5 15.29 9.14 25.02
C LEU A 5 15.50 8.80 23.55
N TYR A 6 16.34 9.57 22.85
CA TYR A 6 16.72 9.30 21.45
C TYR A 6 17.40 7.92 21.29
N ARG A 7 18.32 7.57 22.20
CA ARG A 7 18.95 6.23 22.19
C ARG A 7 17.93 5.13 22.45
N LYS A 8 17.02 5.26 23.43
CA LYS A 8 15.96 4.27 23.71
C LYS A 8 15.06 4.06 22.50
N LEU A 9 14.64 5.13 21.81
CA LEU A 9 13.77 5.07 20.63
C LEU A 9 14.46 4.40 19.43
N THR A 10 15.77 4.60 19.25
CA THR A 10 16.51 4.00 18.11
C THR A 10 16.93 2.55 18.34
N THR A 11 17.04 2.11 19.59
CA THR A 11 17.50 0.76 19.93
C THR A 11 16.35 -0.26 19.96
N ASN A 12 15.11 0.18 20.23
CA ASN A 12 13.95 -0.71 20.35
C ASN A 12 12.70 -0.12 19.65
N ARG A 13 12.88 0.46 18.48
CA ARG A 13 11.81 1.17 17.74
C ARG A 13 10.63 0.26 17.35
N GLU A 14 10.87 -1.02 17.09
CA GLU A 14 9.82 -1.97 16.74
C GLU A 14 8.80 -2.12 17.88
N ASN A 15 9.27 -2.21 19.11
CA ASN A 15 8.40 -2.30 20.29
C ASN A 15 7.76 -0.97 20.67
N TYR A 16 8.33 0.16 20.24
CA TYR A 16 7.79 1.49 20.51
C TYR A 16 6.64 1.85 19.58
N ILE A 17 6.73 1.46 18.29
CA ILE A 17 5.79 1.84 17.26
C ILE A 17 4.62 0.85 17.24
N THR A 18 3.67 1.07 18.12
CA THR A 18 2.45 0.28 18.25
C THR A 18 1.21 1.00 17.74
N THR A 19 1.33 2.31 17.45
CA THR A 19 0.27 3.14 16.85
C THR A 19 0.83 4.05 15.77
N LEU A 20 -0.01 4.48 14.83
CA LEU A 20 0.37 5.48 13.82
C LEU A 20 0.71 6.83 14.46
N SER A 21 0.12 7.17 15.61
CA SER A 21 0.50 8.34 16.39
C SER A 21 1.95 8.25 16.87
N ARG A 22 2.37 7.11 17.41
CA ARG A 22 3.75 6.88 17.83
C ARG A 22 4.73 6.83 16.66
N LEU A 23 4.33 6.26 15.52
CA LEU A 23 5.12 6.30 14.28
C LEU A 23 5.35 7.75 13.84
N PHE A 24 4.29 8.57 13.83
CA PHE A 24 4.35 9.99 13.49
C PHE A 24 5.27 10.76 14.44
N ASP A 25 5.08 10.61 15.74
CA ASP A 25 5.89 11.30 16.75
C ASP A 25 7.37 10.91 16.65
N TYR A 26 7.65 9.61 16.52
CA TYR A 26 9.00 9.11 16.32
C TYR A 26 9.65 9.69 15.06
N ALA A 27 9.00 9.55 13.90
CA ALA A 27 9.55 9.97 12.62
C ALA A 27 9.84 11.48 12.60
N THR A 28 8.86 12.28 13.01
CA THR A 28 8.93 13.74 12.96
C THR A 28 9.88 14.33 14.00
N THR A 29 10.21 13.58 15.04
CA THR A 29 11.20 13.98 16.04
C THR A 29 12.61 13.49 15.68
N ALA A 30 12.75 12.20 15.36
CA ALA A 30 14.06 11.61 15.06
C ALA A 30 14.68 12.14 13.76
N TYR A 31 13.84 12.51 12.80
CA TYR A 31 14.26 12.93 11.45
C TYR A 31 13.88 14.38 11.11
N ALA A 32 13.54 15.22 12.09
CA ALA A 32 12.95 16.56 11.95
C ALA A 32 13.52 17.40 10.79
N LYS A 33 14.84 17.49 10.66
CA LYS A 33 15.52 18.32 9.65
C LYS A 33 15.67 17.66 8.26
N ARG A 34 15.19 16.42 8.10
CA ARG A 34 15.35 15.70 6.83
C ARG A 34 14.16 15.96 5.89
N PRO A 35 14.37 15.90 4.56
CA PRO A 35 13.27 15.88 3.62
C PRO A 35 12.41 14.61 3.84
N ALA A 36 11.10 14.77 3.89
CA ALA A 36 10.13 13.71 4.10
C ALA A 36 9.31 13.42 2.83
N LEU A 37 8.67 14.45 2.30
CA LEU A 37 7.67 14.37 1.23
C LEU A 37 7.98 15.46 0.21
N THR A 38 7.98 15.13 -1.08
CA THR A 38 8.23 16.14 -2.12
C THR A 38 7.61 15.74 -3.47
N PHE A 39 7.15 16.73 -4.24
CA PHE A 39 7.02 16.51 -5.68
C PHE A 39 8.39 16.44 -6.36
N VAL A 40 8.49 15.63 -7.42
CA VAL A 40 9.73 15.47 -8.19
C VAL A 40 10.24 16.79 -8.81
N ASP A 41 9.35 17.73 -9.10
CA ASP A 41 9.69 19.06 -9.62
C ASP A 41 10.08 20.04 -8.52
N GLY A 42 9.89 19.69 -7.24
CA GLY A 42 10.17 20.54 -6.10
C GLY A 42 9.10 21.59 -5.80
N SER A 43 7.97 21.60 -6.54
CA SER A 43 6.89 22.60 -6.38
C SER A 43 6.24 22.59 -5.00
N GLN A 44 6.28 21.46 -4.29
CA GLN A 44 5.87 21.32 -2.89
C GLN A 44 6.78 20.30 -2.21
N SER A 45 7.27 20.64 -1.03
CA SER A 45 8.19 19.82 -0.26
C SER A 45 8.02 20.07 1.24
N TYR A 46 8.15 19.01 2.02
CA TYR A 46 8.13 19.06 3.48
C TYR A 46 9.35 18.34 4.06
N THR A 47 10.01 18.97 5.01
CA THR A 47 10.82 18.27 6.01
C THR A 47 9.90 17.54 6.99
N TYR A 48 10.45 16.61 7.77
CA TYR A 48 9.67 15.95 8.82
C TYR A 48 9.11 16.94 9.87
N ALA A 49 9.84 18.03 10.17
CA ALA A 49 9.38 19.07 11.08
C ALA A 49 8.20 19.87 10.50
N GLU A 50 8.26 20.26 9.23
CA GLU A 50 7.17 20.95 8.53
C GLU A 50 5.95 20.06 8.37
N PHE A 51 6.16 18.79 8.03
CA PHE A 51 5.11 17.77 8.02
C PHE A 51 4.41 17.70 9.38
N ARG A 52 5.16 17.61 10.51
CA ARG A 52 4.60 17.65 11.86
C ARG A 52 3.75 18.88 12.11
N LYS A 53 4.33 20.05 11.84
CA LYS A 53 3.67 21.34 12.06
C LYS A 53 2.33 21.41 11.32
N LYS A 54 2.32 21.07 10.03
CA LYS A 54 1.13 21.15 9.19
C LYS A 54 0.05 20.14 9.60
N SER A 55 0.42 18.91 9.96
CA SER A 55 -0.54 17.91 10.46
C SER A 55 -1.17 18.34 11.79
N ILE A 56 -0.42 18.96 12.69
CA ILE A 56 -0.94 19.49 13.96
C ILE A 56 -1.89 20.66 13.71
N GLU A 57 -1.55 21.59 12.80
CA GLU A 57 -2.43 22.72 12.43
C GLU A 57 -3.80 22.23 11.95
N LEU A 58 -3.83 21.20 11.09
CA LEU A 58 -5.05 20.59 10.60
C LEU A 58 -5.82 19.83 11.70
N ALA A 59 -5.12 19.14 12.61
CA ALA A 59 -5.78 18.47 13.73
C ALA A 59 -6.47 19.46 14.67
N HIS A 60 -5.88 20.63 14.90
CA HIS A 60 -6.52 21.73 15.62
C HIS A 60 -7.74 22.31 14.87
N LEU A 61 -7.62 22.42 13.53
CA LEU A 61 -8.75 22.84 12.70
C LEU A 61 -9.95 21.91 12.89
N PHE A 62 -9.74 20.58 12.83
CA PHE A 62 -10.80 19.60 13.06
C PHE A 62 -11.51 19.79 14.41
N SER A 63 -10.73 20.00 15.46
CA SER A 63 -11.30 20.26 16.79
C SER A 63 -12.18 21.51 16.82
N ARG A 64 -11.77 22.60 16.16
CA ARG A 64 -12.60 23.84 16.06
C ARG A 64 -13.92 23.60 15.36
N TYR A 65 -14.01 22.62 14.47
CA TYR A 65 -15.25 22.26 13.76
C TYR A 65 -15.94 21.03 14.39
N GLY A 66 -15.67 20.73 15.67
CA GLY A 66 -16.38 19.70 16.42
C GLY A 66 -16.10 18.26 15.98
N LEU A 67 -15.01 18.04 15.25
CA LEU A 67 -14.60 16.68 14.84
C LEU A 67 -13.80 16.03 15.97
N ASN A 68 -14.39 15.03 16.60
CA ASN A 68 -13.87 14.36 17.79
C ASN A 68 -13.10 13.07 17.45
N ALA A 69 -12.50 12.44 18.45
CA ALA A 69 -11.92 11.10 18.32
C ALA A 69 -12.99 10.11 17.83
N GLY A 70 -12.61 9.22 16.90
CA GLY A 70 -13.50 8.25 16.26
C GLY A 70 -14.30 8.80 15.07
N ASP A 71 -14.35 10.13 14.85
CA ASP A 71 -14.99 10.69 13.68
C ASP A 71 -14.24 10.34 12.39
N ARG A 72 -15.01 10.05 11.33
CA ARG A 72 -14.47 9.63 10.03
C ARG A 72 -14.25 10.85 9.15
N ILE A 73 -13.03 10.92 8.59
CA ILE A 73 -12.62 11.98 7.65
C ILE A 73 -12.10 11.31 6.37
N ALA A 74 -12.72 11.64 5.25
CA ALA A 74 -12.35 11.07 3.97
C ALA A 74 -11.14 11.76 3.33
N ILE A 75 -10.44 11.01 2.48
CA ILE A 75 -9.35 11.52 1.63
C ILE A 75 -9.61 11.07 0.19
N LEU A 76 -9.92 12.00 -0.71
CA LEU A 76 -10.13 11.75 -2.14
C LEU A 76 -9.18 12.59 -2.99
N SER A 77 -8.06 12.01 -3.38
CA SER A 77 -7.02 12.72 -4.11
C SER A 77 -6.07 11.76 -4.82
N GLN A 78 -5.41 12.27 -5.86
CA GLN A 78 -4.21 11.65 -6.42
C GLN A 78 -3.03 11.76 -5.44
N ASN A 79 -1.94 11.02 -5.75
CA ASN A 79 -0.73 11.04 -4.93
C ASN A 79 -0.08 12.43 -4.88
N MET A 80 0.16 12.93 -3.67
CA MET A 80 0.84 14.21 -3.44
C MET A 80 1.40 14.30 -2.01
N PRO A 81 2.33 15.22 -1.72
CA PRO A 81 2.85 15.43 -0.36
C PRO A 81 1.76 15.70 0.68
N ASN A 82 0.75 16.51 0.35
CA ASN A 82 -0.36 16.84 1.24
C ASN A 82 -1.19 15.62 1.65
N TRP A 83 -1.21 14.55 0.84
CA TRP A 83 -1.94 13.32 1.16
C TRP A 83 -1.47 12.70 2.49
N THR A 84 -0.14 12.59 2.66
CA THR A 84 0.44 12.07 3.92
C THR A 84 0.22 13.03 5.08
N VAL A 85 0.31 14.34 4.83
CA VAL A 85 0.02 15.38 5.84
C VAL A 85 -1.40 15.25 6.35
N SER A 86 -2.38 15.12 5.43
CA SER A 86 -3.80 14.95 5.74
C SER A 86 -4.07 13.65 6.49
N LEU A 87 -3.48 12.52 6.03
CA LEU A 87 -3.62 11.25 6.71
C LEU A 87 -3.22 11.36 8.19
N PHE A 88 -2.04 11.91 8.47
CA PHE A 88 -1.54 11.98 9.84
C PHE A 88 -2.22 13.05 10.69
N SER A 89 -2.82 14.08 10.08
CA SER A 89 -3.69 15.02 10.80
C SER A 89 -4.96 14.34 11.34
N ILE A 90 -5.36 13.22 10.73
CA ILE A 90 -6.51 12.40 11.12
C ILE A 90 -6.08 11.36 12.14
N VAL A 91 -5.26 10.39 11.69
CA VAL A 91 -5.01 9.15 12.46
C VAL A 91 -4.09 9.34 13.66
N ALA A 92 -3.17 10.31 13.64
CA ALA A 92 -2.28 10.56 14.78
C ALA A 92 -3.01 11.16 15.98
N PHE A 93 -4.23 11.65 15.82
CA PHE A 93 -5.02 12.34 16.81
C PHE A 93 -6.37 11.64 17.11
N GLY A 94 -6.42 10.33 16.87
CA GLY A 94 -7.53 9.46 17.26
C GLY A 94 -8.77 9.54 16.38
N ARG A 95 -8.71 10.19 15.20
CA ARG A 95 -9.77 10.18 14.20
C ARG A 95 -9.53 9.06 13.19
N VAL A 96 -10.57 8.68 12.43
CA VAL A 96 -10.54 7.56 11.49
C VAL A 96 -10.44 8.08 10.06
N ALA A 97 -9.43 7.66 9.32
CA ALA A 97 -9.31 8.02 7.91
C ALA A 97 -10.14 7.08 7.02
N VAL A 98 -10.77 7.65 5.99
CA VAL A 98 -11.48 6.91 4.93
C VAL A 98 -10.84 7.27 3.59
N PRO A 99 -9.74 6.61 3.22
CA PRO A 99 -9.10 6.82 1.91
C PRO A 99 -9.99 6.27 0.79
N ILE A 100 -10.25 7.11 -0.21
CA ILE A 100 -11.06 6.76 -1.38
C ILE A 100 -10.15 6.70 -2.61
N LEU A 101 -10.32 5.69 -3.45
CA LEU A 101 -9.55 5.53 -4.68
C LEU A 101 -9.83 6.71 -5.64
N PRO A 102 -8.79 7.30 -6.26
CA PRO A 102 -8.97 8.40 -7.21
C PRO A 102 -9.86 8.03 -8.42
N ASP A 103 -9.87 6.74 -8.79
CA ASP A 103 -10.61 6.24 -9.95
C ASP A 103 -12.07 5.88 -9.61
N SER A 104 -12.49 5.95 -8.34
CA SER A 104 -13.88 5.73 -7.94
C SER A 104 -14.83 6.69 -8.68
N SER A 105 -15.97 6.16 -9.11
CA SER A 105 -17.05 6.93 -9.70
C SER A 105 -17.72 7.87 -8.68
N GLU A 106 -18.49 8.85 -9.13
CA GLU A 106 -19.27 9.75 -8.26
C GLU A 106 -20.23 8.95 -7.35
N SER A 107 -20.90 7.94 -7.90
CA SER A 107 -21.81 7.07 -7.14
C SER A 107 -21.08 6.26 -6.06
N GLU A 108 -19.90 5.74 -6.36
CA GLU A 108 -19.07 5.02 -5.37
C GLU A 108 -18.59 5.97 -4.26
N VAL A 109 -18.13 7.18 -4.62
CA VAL A 109 -17.72 8.21 -3.64
C VAL A 109 -18.90 8.56 -2.72
N THR A 110 -20.08 8.81 -3.28
CA THR A 110 -21.32 9.10 -2.53
C THR A 110 -21.68 7.95 -1.58
N ASN A 111 -21.64 6.71 -2.07
CA ASN A 111 -21.93 5.52 -1.27
C ASN A 111 -20.93 5.32 -0.13
N ILE A 112 -19.63 5.51 -0.38
CA ILE A 112 -18.58 5.41 0.63
C ILE A 112 -18.79 6.47 1.72
N LEU A 113 -19.01 7.73 1.35
CA LEU A 113 -19.19 8.83 2.30
C LEU A 113 -20.44 8.65 3.17
N ASN A 114 -21.55 8.23 2.57
CA ASN A 114 -22.79 7.96 3.30
C ASN A 114 -22.64 6.73 4.22
N HIS A 115 -22.09 5.61 3.73
CA HIS A 115 -21.95 4.39 4.51
C HIS A 115 -20.95 4.54 5.66
N SER A 116 -19.83 5.22 5.43
CA SER A 116 -18.82 5.50 6.46
C SER A 116 -19.22 6.62 7.41
N GLU A 117 -20.29 7.38 7.09
CA GLU A 117 -20.73 8.55 7.88
C GLU A 117 -19.59 9.55 8.09
N CYS A 118 -18.85 9.85 7.03
CA CYS A 118 -17.80 10.85 7.08
C CYS A 118 -18.36 12.23 7.42
N LYS A 119 -17.72 12.92 8.36
CA LYS A 119 -18.08 14.31 8.73
C LYS A 119 -17.28 15.36 7.96
N ALA A 120 -16.10 14.99 7.44
CA ALA A 120 -15.25 15.89 6.67
C ALA A 120 -14.54 15.16 5.54
N ILE A 121 -14.02 15.91 4.58
CA ILE A 121 -13.24 15.38 3.47
C ILE A 121 -12.11 16.32 3.08
N PHE A 122 -10.95 15.72 2.77
CA PHE A 122 -9.93 16.32 1.92
C PHE A 122 -10.19 15.91 0.47
N VAL A 123 -10.36 16.86 -0.42
CA VAL A 123 -10.58 16.59 -1.83
C VAL A 123 -9.67 17.44 -2.70
N SER A 124 -8.98 16.85 -3.68
CA SER A 124 -8.21 17.63 -4.64
C SER A 124 -9.13 18.30 -5.66
N GLN A 125 -8.68 19.45 -6.21
CA GLN A 125 -9.43 20.19 -7.24
C GLN A 125 -9.80 19.27 -8.42
N ARG A 126 -8.92 18.36 -8.79
CA ARG A 126 -9.16 17.36 -9.84
C ARG A 126 -10.32 16.42 -9.52
N MET A 127 -10.57 16.11 -8.26
CA MET A 127 -11.58 15.15 -7.80
C MET A 127 -12.86 15.83 -7.27
N ALA A 128 -12.83 17.14 -7.07
CA ALA A 128 -13.94 17.90 -6.45
C ALA A 128 -15.28 17.71 -7.18
N GLY A 129 -15.25 17.54 -8.51
CA GLY A 129 -16.45 17.27 -9.31
C GLY A 129 -17.12 15.92 -9.02
N LYS A 130 -16.48 15.02 -8.24
CA LYS A 130 -17.07 13.74 -7.82
C LYS A 130 -17.92 13.86 -6.53
N LEU A 131 -17.97 15.03 -5.91
CA LEU A 131 -18.82 15.30 -4.76
C LEU A 131 -20.16 15.85 -5.23
N SER A 132 -21.23 15.08 -5.06
CA SER A 132 -22.59 15.56 -5.28
C SER A 132 -22.96 16.65 -4.28
N ASP A 133 -23.91 17.53 -4.63
CA ASP A 133 -24.36 18.59 -3.74
C ASP A 133 -25.05 18.04 -2.48
N GLU A 134 -25.73 16.89 -2.59
CA GLU A 134 -26.29 16.18 -1.44
C GLU A 134 -25.21 15.81 -0.41
N VAL A 135 -24.08 15.27 -0.88
CA VAL A 135 -22.96 14.90 0.00
C VAL A 135 -22.31 16.12 0.61
N LYS A 136 -22.08 17.18 -0.18
CA LYS A 136 -21.49 18.44 0.34
C LYS A 136 -22.30 19.02 1.49
N GLN A 137 -23.63 18.99 1.42
CA GLN A 137 -24.52 19.50 2.47
C GLN A 137 -24.45 18.72 3.79
N LYS A 138 -24.03 17.44 3.75
CA LYS A 138 -23.89 16.59 4.94
C LYS A 138 -22.52 16.72 5.62
N LEU A 139 -21.56 17.32 4.94
CA LEU A 139 -20.19 17.44 5.45
C LEU A 139 -20.02 18.75 6.25
N THR A 140 -19.54 18.62 7.47
CA THR A 140 -19.16 19.74 8.33
C THR A 140 -18.00 20.56 7.74
N LEU A 141 -17.07 19.88 7.06
CA LEU A 141 -15.85 20.51 6.57
C LEU A 141 -15.37 19.88 5.25
N ILE A 142 -15.11 20.73 4.25
CA ILE A 142 -14.46 20.34 2.99
C ILE A 142 -13.17 21.13 2.87
N ILE A 143 -12.05 20.42 2.70
CA ILE A 143 -10.71 21.01 2.61
C ILE A 143 -10.10 20.69 1.24
N ASP A 144 -9.59 21.73 0.57
CA ASP A 144 -8.80 21.56 -0.67
C ASP A 144 -7.49 20.81 -0.35
N MET A 145 -7.32 19.64 -0.96
CA MET A 145 -6.10 18.83 -0.78
C MET A 145 -4.86 19.50 -1.39
N ASP A 146 -5.03 20.32 -2.43
CA ASP A 146 -3.90 20.95 -3.13
C ASP A 146 -3.29 22.09 -2.28
N THR A 147 -4.12 22.85 -1.56
CA THR A 147 -3.72 24.02 -0.75
C THR A 147 -3.78 23.80 0.75
N LEU A 148 -4.57 22.82 1.21
CA LEU A 148 -4.98 22.58 2.61
C LEU A 148 -5.79 23.73 3.21
N GLU A 149 -6.50 24.50 2.36
CA GLU A 149 -7.41 25.56 2.75
C GLU A 149 -8.86 25.06 2.80
N ILE A 150 -9.69 25.72 3.59
CA ILE A 150 -11.12 25.40 3.71
C ILE A 150 -11.84 25.84 2.44
N MET A 151 -12.51 24.91 1.77
CA MET A 151 -13.42 25.17 0.65
C MET A 151 -14.85 25.43 1.12
N GLN A 152 -15.30 24.65 2.10
CA GLN A 152 -16.64 24.74 2.69
C GLN A 152 -16.58 24.36 4.16
N ARG A 153 -17.35 25.04 4.98
CA ARG A 153 -17.54 24.76 6.41
C ARG A 153 -19.01 24.95 6.80
N ASP A 154 -19.41 24.26 7.85
CA ASP A 154 -20.63 24.55 8.58
C ASP A 154 -20.38 25.78 9.47
N ASP A 155 -21.34 26.72 9.51
CA ASP A 155 -21.26 27.93 10.34
C ASP A 155 -21.73 27.69 11.79
N ALA A 156 -22.08 26.45 12.17
CA ALA A 156 -22.51 26.13 13.53
C ALA A 156 -21.33 26.33 14.53
N GLU A 157 -21.67 26.85 15.71
CA GLU A 157 -20.74 26.89 16.84
C GLU A 157 -20.55 25.47 17.37
N PHE A 158 -19.29 24.98 17.35
CA PHE A 158 -18.94 23.67 17.84
C PHE A 158 -18.23 23.77 19.19
N THR A 159 -18.67 22.94 20.15
CA THR A 159 -17.94 22.69 21.38
C THR A 159 -17.06 21.47 21.17
N CYS A 160 -15.79 21.56 21.53
CA CYS A 160 -14.84 20.47 21.40
C CYS A 160 -14.28 20.06 22.77
N ASP A 161 -14.33 18.77 23.09
CA ASP A 161 -13.82 18.19 24.34
C ASP A 161 -12.27 18.02 24.36
N GLY A 162 -11.57 18.75 23.50
CA GLY A 162 -10.12 18.70 23.40
C GLY A 162 -9.65 18.52 21.96
N TRP A 163 -8.34 18.61 21.75
CA TRP A 163 -7.76 18.65 20.39
C TRP A 163 -7.27 17.28 19.86
N GLY A 164 -7.69 16.21 20.49
CA GLY A 164 -7.38 14.85 20.08
C GLY A 164 -7.00 13.94 21.24
N LYS A 165 -7.10 12.67 21.01
CA LYS A 165 -6.74 11.60 21.95
C LYS A 165 -5.61 10.78 21.36
N GLU A 166 -4.61 10.41 22.16
CA GLU A 166 -3.64 9.39 21.74
C GLU A 166 -4.38 8.06 21.56
N PRO A 167 -4.36 7.47 20.35
CA PRO A 167 -5.08 6.23 20.10
C PRO A 167 -4.35 5.03 20.74
N SER A 168 -5.13 4.02 21.10
CA SER A 168 -4.65 2.69 21.47
C SER A 168 -4.31 1.86 20.23
N PRO A 169 -3.45 0.83 20.34
CA PRO A 169 -3.08 -0.02 19.20
C PRO A 169 -4.28 -0.66 18.49
N ASP A 170 -5.33 -1.03 19.23
CA ASP A 170 -6.51 -1.71 18.72
C ASP A 170 -7.63 -0.76 18.31
N ASP A 171 -7.46 0.56 18.51
CA ASP A 171 -8.40 1.55 18.00
C ASP A 171 -8.43 1.54 16.49
N LEU A 172 -9.61 1.79 15.91
CA LEU A 172 -9.81 1.89 14.46
C LEU A 172 -9.04 3.09 13.90
N ALA A 173 -8.12 2.83 12.98
CA ALA A 173 -7.33 3.86 12.31
C ALA A 173 -7.91 4.25 10.95
N MET A 174 -8.38 3.26 10.18
CA MET A 174 -8.89 3.49 8.82
C MET A 174 -10.00 2.53 8.46
N ILE A 175 -10.90 2.99 7.57
CA ILE A 175 -11.86 2.15 6.86
C ILE A 175 -11.52 2.23 5.37
N ILE A 176 -11.06 1.13 4.79
CA ILE A 176 -10.68 1.07 3.38
C ILE A 176 -11.70 0.26 2.60
N TYR A 177 -12.31 0.88 1.60
CA TYR A 177 -13.35 0.25 0.80
C TYR A 177 -12.74 -0.55 -0.35
N THR A 178 -13.23 -1.77 -0.51
CA THR A 178 -12.86 -2.67 -1.62
C THR A 178 -14.12 -3.06 -2.41
N SER A 179 -13.95 -3.34 -3.71
CA SER A 179 -15.02 -3.87 -4.55
C SER A 179 -15.45 -5.24 -4.01
N GLY A 180 -16.71 -5.37 -3.60
CA GLY A 180 -17.28 -6.66 -3.20
C GLY A 180 -17.73 -7.46 -4.41
N THR A 181 -17.65 -8.79 -4.34
CA THR A 181 -18.18 -9.72 -5.36
C THR A 181 -19.69 -9.57 -5.58
N SER A 182 -20.41 -8.98 -4.63
CA SER A 182 -21.85 -8.66 -4.68
C SER A 182 -22.18 -7.27 -5.25
N GLY A 183 -21.22 -6.55 -5.82
CA GLY A 183 -21.42 -5.20 -6.38
C GLY A 183 -21.50 -4.07 -5.35
N ARG A 184 -21.56 -4.36 -4.04
CA ARG A 184 -21.52 -3.37 -2.97
C ARG A 184 -20.11 -3.31 -2.36
N ALA A 185 -19.52 -2.13 -2.30
CA ALA A 185 -18.24 -1.91 -1.65
C ALA A 185 -18.30 -2.29 -0.16
N LYS A 186 -17.33 -3.05 0.33
CA LYS A 186 -17.19 -3.45 1.73
C LYS A 186 -16.09 -2.59 2.39
N GLY A 187 -16.38 -2.01 3.56
CA GLY A 187 -15.43 -1.23 4.34
C GLY A 187 -14.60 -2.12 5.26
N VAL A 188 -13.34 -2.30 4.95
CA VAL A 188 -12.39 -3.06 5.78
C VAL A 188 -11.90 -2.18 6.93
N MET A 189 -12.14 -2.60 8.17
CA MET A 189 -11.72 -1.89 9.38
C MET A 189 -10.30 -2.30 9.79
N LEU A 190 -9.37 -1.35 9.75
CA LEU A 190 -7.98 -1.58 10.09
C LEU A 190 -7.57 -0.74 11.30
N SER A 191 -6.97 -1.40 12.31
CA SER A 191 -6.48 -0.76 13.53
C SER A 191 -5.09 -0.13 13.33
N HIS A 192 -4.67 0.67 14.30
CA HIS A 192 -3.30 1.18 14.36
C HIS A 192 -2.27 0.04 14.41
N ARG A 193 -2.55 -1.03 15.16
CA ARG A 193 -1.72 -2.24 15.25
C ARG A 193 -1.51 -2.88 13.89
N ASN A 194 -2.57 -3.05 13.10
CA ASN A 194 -2.49 -3.71 11.79
C ASN A 194 -1.46 -3.02 10.88
N PHE A 195 -1.51 -1.69 10.79
CA PHE A 195 -0.56 -0.93 9.97
C PHE A 195 0.86 -0.93 10.53
N CYS A 196 1.02 -0.83 11.86
CA CYS A 196 2.34 -0.86 12.49
C CYS A 196 3.02 -2.21 12.28
N GLN A 197 2.28 -3.31 12.38
CA GLN A 197 2.79 -4.65 12.08
C GLN A 197 3.28 -4.74 10.63
N ASN A 198 2.51 -4.24 9.65
CA ASN A 198 2.95 -4.22 8.25
C ASN A 198 4.20 -3.37 8.00
N VAL A 199 4.38 -2.26 8.71
CA VAL A 199 5.62 -1.47 8.65
C VAL A 199 6.82 -2.29 9.14
N ILE A 200 6.65 -3.07 10.20
CA ILE A 200 7.68 -3.97 10.74
C ILE A 200 7.97 -5.10 9.74
N GLU A 201 6.94 -5.72 9.16
CA GLU A 201 7.06 -6.74 8.10
C GLU A 201 7.84 -6.20 6.89
N ALA A 202 7.47 -5.01 6.40
CA ALA A 202 8.17 -4.36 5.29
C ALA A 202 9.67 -4.15 5.61
N TRP A 203 9.98 -3.75 6.83
CA TRP A 203 11.37 -3.57 7.27
C TRP A 203 12.12 -4.89 7.40
N HIS A 204 11.45 -6.00 7.79
CA HIS A 204 12.05 -7.33 7.79
C HIS A 204 12.23 -7.89 6.38
N ALA A 205 11.28 -7.63 5.47
CA ALA A 205 11.38 -8.03 4.08
C ALA A 205 12.51 -7.32 3.33
N GLN A 206 12.67 -6.01 3.56
CA GLN A 206 13.70 -5.20 2.91
C GLN A 206 14.21 -4.12 3.86
N LYS A 207 15.39 -4.31 4.42
CA LYS A 207 16.01 -3.29 5.27
C LYS A 207 16.31 -2.02 4.46
N ALA A 208 15.74 -0.92 4.91
CA ALA A 208 15.97 0.41 4.37
C ALA A 208 16.55 1.35 5.45
N ASN A 209 16.93 2.54 5.04
CA ASN A 209 17.49 3.55 5.94
C ASN A 209 17.16 4.97 5.48
N LYS A 210 17.51 5.96 6.27
CA LYS A 210 17.24 7.38 6.05
C LYS A 210 17.83 8.01 4.77
N ARG A 211 18.63 7.30 3.98
CA ARG A 211 19.18 7.75 2.69
C ARG A 211 18.37 7.18 1.52
N ASP A 212 17.43 6.29 1.79
CA ASP A 212 16.62 5.68 0.74
C ASP A 212 15.57 6.66 0.23
N ARG A 213 15.25 6.52 -1.06
CA ARG A 213 14.33 7.35 -1.81
C ARG A 213 13.23 6.46 -2.37
N TRP A 214 12.01 6.78 -1.99
CA TRP A 214 10.81 6.15 -2.53
C TRP A 214 10.27 6.95 -3.70
N LEU A 215 9.86 6.28 -4.76
CA LEU A 215 9.06 6.87 -5.81
C LEU A 215 7.66 6.26 -5.71
N SER A 216 6.68 7.06 -5.30
CA SER A 216 5.28 6.67 -5.14
C SER A 216 4.57 6.74 -6.48
N ILE A 217 4.04 5.60 -6.96
CA ILE A 217 3.39 5.48 -8.27
C ILE A 217 2.03 4.78 -8.24
N LEU A 218 1.74 3.99 -7.22
CA LEU A 218 0.44 3.36 -7.02
C LEU A 218 -0.47 4.28 -6.18
N PRO A 219 -1.80 4.12 -6.21
CA PRO A 219 -2.69 4.94 -5.39
C PRO A 219 -2.38 4.82 -3.90
N MET A 220 -2.12 5.95 -3.22
CA MET A 220 -1.81 6.00 -1.79
C MET A 220 -2.99 5.56 -0.91
N SER A 221 -4.21 5.60 -1.44
CA SER A 221 -5.42 5.07 -0.81
C SER A 221 -5.50 3.53 -0.78
N HIS A 222 -4.63 2.83 -1.54
CA HIS A 222 -4.54 1.39 -1.50
C HIS A 222 -3.57 0.93 -0.41
N THR A 223 -3.92 -0.10 0.38
CA THR A 223 -3.11 -0.58 1.53
C THR A 223 -1.67 -0.91 1.15
N TYR A 224 -1.43 -1.42 -0.06
CA TYR A 224 -0.09 -1.76 -0.52
C TYR A 224 0.82 -0.53 -0.62
N GLU A 225 0.39 0.50 -1.35
CA GLU A 225 1.16 1.75 -1.45
C GLU A 225 1.24 2.46 -0.10
N MET A 226 0.14 2.48 0.66
CA MET A 226 0.08 3.09 1.98
C MET A 226 1.11 2.49 2.93
N SER A 227 1.16 1.18 3.08
CA SER A 227 2.09 0.53 4.01
C SER A 227 3.54 0.67 3.56
N PHE A 228 3.83 0.45 2.27
CA PHE A 228 5.21 0.38 1.77
C PHE A 228 5.79 1.72 1.31
N SER A 229 4.96 2.66 0.83
CA SER A 229 5.44 3.95 0.29
C SER A 229 5.00 5.18 1.10
N VAL A 230 4.06 5.03 2.06
CA VAL A 230 3.67 6.12 2.98
C VAL A 230 4.21 5.84 4.38
N LEU A 231 3.88 4.71 4.99
CA LEU A 231 4.20 4.43 6.39
C LEU A 231 5.64 3.96 6.60
N TYR A 232 6.13 3.03 5.77
CA TYR A 232 7.46 2.47 5.92
C TYR A 232 8.60 3.52 5.76
N PRO A 233 8.56 4.48 4.81
CA PRO A 233 9.53 5.57 4.77
C PRO A 233 9.65 6.35 6.08
N LEU A 234 8.54 6.58 6.79
CA LEU A 234 8.53 7.30 8.06
C LEU A 234 9.29 6.52 9.14
N PHE A 235 9.13 5.21 9.17
CA PHE A 235 9.83 4.33 10.12
C PHE A 235 11.36 4.42 10.02
N VAL A 236 11.89 4.69 8.82
CA VAL A 236 13.35 4.73 8.59
C VAL A 236 13.90 6.13 8.33
N GLY A 237 13.05 7.15 8.22
CA GLY A 237 13.45 8.53 7.92
C GLY A 237 13.80 8.76 6.46
N GLY A 238 13.19 8.00 5.54
CA GLY A 238 13.35 8.13 4.10
C GLY A 238 12.61 9.32 3.51
N CYS A 239 12.79 9.57 2.21
CA CYS A 239 12.09 10.62 1.48
C CYS A 239 11.19 10.00 0.40
N VAL A 240 9.94 10.44 0.33
CA VAL A 240 8.97 10.00 -0.68
C VAL A 240 8.83 11.07 -1.76
N TYR A 241 9.00 10.66 -2.99
CA TYR A 241 8.85 11.48 -4.19
C TYR A 241 7.54 11.17 -4.89
N HIS A 242 6.73 12.19 -5.15
CA HIS A 242 5.44 12.10 -5.82
C HIS A 242 5.51 12.69 -7.23
N ILE A 243 4.77 12.09 -8.16
CA ILE A 243 4.67 12.58 -9.54
C ILE A 243 3.42 13.46 -9.65
N LYS A 244 3.58 14.73 -10.04
CA LYS A 244 2.47 15.67 -10.19
C LYS A 244 1.60 15.39 -11.41
N LYS A 245 2.22 14.89 -12.49
CA LYS A 245 1.56 14.53 -13.75
C LYS A 245 1.09 13.08 -13.72
N LEU A 246 0.11 12.73 -14.57
CA LEU A 246 -0.26 11.33 -14.77
C LEU A 246 0.98 10.51 -15.20
N PRO A 247 1.25 9.37 -14.56
CA PRO A 247 2.46 8.58 -14.81
C PRO A 247 2.36 7.81 -16.13
N THR A 248 2.57 8.50 -17.27
CA THR A 248 2.80 7.81 -18.54
C THR A 248 4.18 7.12 -18.54
N PRO A 249 4.42 6.12 -19.40
CA PRO A 249 5.73 5.46 -19.48
C PRO A 249 6.90 6.43 -19.67
N THR A 250 6.74 7.46 -20.49
CA THR A 250 7.77 8.49 -20.73
C THR A 250 8.05 9.29 -19.45
N ILE A 251 7.00 9.83 -18.81
CA ILE A 251 7.11 10.59 -17.55
C ILE A 251 7.74 9.73 -16.47
N LEU A 252 7.37 8.46 -16.37
CA LEU A 252 7.91 7.54 -15.37
C LEU A 252 9.41 7.32 -15.58
N ILE A 253 9.87 7.08 -16.81
CA ILE A 253 11.30 6.89 -17.13
C ILE A 253 12.11 8.17 -16.82
N GLU A 254 11.62 9.34 -17.22
CA GLU A 254 12.26 10.62 -16.91
C GLU A 254 12.35 10.85 -15.40
N THR A 255 11.27 10.57 -14.69
CA THR A 255 11.21 10.68 -13.23
C THR A 255 12.19 9.74 -12.54
N MET A 256 12.25 8.47 -12.96
CA MET A 256 13.20 7.50 -12.41
C MET A 256 14.66 7.93 -12.64
N LYS A 257 14.99 8.53 -13.79
CA LYS A 257 16.32 9.06 -14.06
C LYS A 257 16.65 10.25 -13.16
N LYS A 258 15.68 11.13 -12.88
CA LYS A 258 15.85 12.33 -12.04
C LYS A 258 15.95 11.96 -10.56
N VAL A 259 15.02 11.20 -10.03
CA VAL A 259 14.93 10.80 -8.61
C VAL A 259 15.98 9.76 -8.26
N ARG A 260 16.27 8.84 -9.19
CA ARG A 260 17.10 7.64 -8.97
C ARG A 260 16.61 6.86 -7.73
N PRO A 261 15.37 6.37 -7.74
CA PRO A 261 14.76 5.74 -6.58
C PRO A 261 15.57 4.51 -6.13
N THR A 262 15.54 4.25 -4.83
CA THR A 262 16.13 3.05 -4.25
C THR A 262 15.07 2.01 -3.92
N ILE A 263 13.83 2.45 -3.72
CA ILE A 263 12.66 1.60 -3.40
C ILE A 263 11.47 2.07 -4.23
N MET A 264 10.78 1.12 -4.83
CA MET A 264 9.53 1.33 -5.56
C MET A 264 8.59 0.16 -5.32
N CYS A 265 7.30 0.46 -5.23
CA CYS A 265 6.22 -0.52 -5.32
C CYS A 265 5.57 -0.46 -6.69
N SER A 266 5.13 -1.60 -7.20
CA SER A 266 4.58 -1.74 -8.54
C SER A 266 3.59 -2.88 -8.63
N VAL A 267 2.82 -2.90 -9.71
CA VAL A 267 2.01 -4.04 -10.12
C VAL A 267 2.66 -4.74 -11.32
N PRO A 268 2.38 -6.03 -11.57
CA PRO A 268 2.94 -6.80 -12.68
C PRO A 268 2.87 -6.10 -14.03
N LEU A 269 1.72 -5.50 -14.33
CA LEU A 269 1.45 -4.85 -15.62
C LEU A 269 2.54 -3.84 -16.05
N ILE A 270 3.16 -3.13 -15.11
CA ILE A 270 4.20 -2.13 -15.43
C ILE A 270 5.45 -2.80 -15.98
N ILE A 271 5.97 -3.81 -15.27
CA ILE A 271 7.20 -4.48 -15.69
C ILE A 271 6.96 -5.39 -16.89
N GLU A 272 5.78 -6.00 -17.02
CA GLU A 272 5.38 -6.80 -18.18
C GLU A 272 5.30 -5.94 -19.46
N LYS A 273 4.71 -4.73 -19.36
CA LYS A 273 4.73 -3.78 -20.49
C LYS A 273 6.16 -3.39 -20.88
N VAL A 274 7.04 -3.14 -19.91
CA VAL A 274 8.45 -2.85 -20.19
C VAL A 274 9.12 -4.05 -20.88
N TYR A 275 8.86 -5.26 -20.43
CA TYR A 275 9.38 -6.47 -21.05
C TYR A 275 8.87 -6.67 -22.47
N LYS A 276 7.54 -6.69 -22.66
CA LYS A 276 6.89 -6.96 -23.95
C LYS A 276 7.11 -5.84 -24.99
N ALA A 277 7.02 -4.58 -24.58
CA ALA A 277 7.10 -3.44 -25.51
C ALA A 277 8.54 -2.94 -25.77
N SER A 278 9.50 -3.23 -24.89
CA SER A 278 10.86 -2.69 -25.01
C SER A 278 11.93 -3.78 -25.11
N ILE A 279 11.92 -4.74 -24.20
CA ILE A 279 13.00 -5.73 -24.08
C ILE A 279 12.94 -6.74 -25.23
N VAL A 280 11.80 -7.39 -25.45
CA VAL A 280 11.61 -8.40 -26.49
C VAL A 280 11.90 -7.83 -27.88
N PRO A 281 11.31 -6.69 -28.32
CA PRO A 281 11.62 -6.12 -29.63
C PRO A 281 13.10 -5.70 -29.79
N THR A 282 13.73 -5.26 -28.71
CA THR A 282 15.17 -4.91 -28.75
C THR A 282 16.03 -6.14 -29.06
N ILE A 283 15.71 -7.29 -28.47
CA ILE A 283 16.43 -8.55 -28.73
C ILE A 283 16.17 -9.02 -30.15
N GLU A 284 14.93 -9.02 -30.62
CA GLU A 284 14.51 -9.55 -31.92
C GLU A 284 15.04 -8.74 -33.09
N ARG A 285 15.06 -7.41 -32.99
CA ARG A 285 15.58 -6.50 -34.02
C ARG A 285 17.10 -6.55 -34.18
N SER A 286 17.82 -7.04 -33.18
CA SER A 286 19.28 -7.10 -33.19
C SER A 286 19.77 -8.50 -33.50
N ARG A 287 20.40 -8.69 -34.66
CA ARG A 287 21.03 -9.98 -35.05
C ARG A 287 22.03 -10.46 -33.98
N VAL A 288 22.80 -9.55 -33.38
CA VAL A 288 23.77 -9.85 -32.33
C VAL A 288 23.07 -10.33 -31.06
N LEU A 289 22.04 -9.64 -30.59
CA LEU A 289 21.32 -10.03 -29.36
C LEU A 289 20.53 -11.33 -29.59
N SER A 290 19.93 -11.53 -30.75
CA SER A 290 19.30 -12.80 -31.13
C SER A 290 20.26 -13.96 -31.17
N TRP A 291 21.46 -13.76 -31.71
CA TRP A 291 22.54 -14.75 -31.65
C TRP A 291 22.97 -15.03 -30.20
N MET A 292 23.17 -13.99 -29.39
CA MET A 292 23.51 -14.13 -27.98
C MET A 292 22.44 -14.91 -27.21
N ARG A 293 21.14 -14.71 -27.50
CA ARG A 293 20.05 -15.48 -26.88
C ARG A 293 20.24 -16.99 -27.03
N LYS A 294 20.76 -17.43 -28.20
CA LYS A 294 21.02 -18.85 -28.51
C LYS A 294 22.35 -19.37 -27.97
N LYS A 295 23.41 -18.57 -28.02
CA LYS A 295 24.79 -19.02 -27.77
C LYS A 295 25.38 -18.56 -26.43
N ALA A 296 24.93 -17.42 -25.90
CA ALA A 296 25.46 -16.83 -24.68
C ALA A 296 24.34 -16.19 -23.81
N PRO A 297 23.26 -16.93 -23.46
CA PRO A 297 22.07 -16.37 -22.81
C PRO A 297 22.40 -15.68 -21.47
N LYS A 298 23.30 -16.21 -20.68
CA LYS A 298 23.73 -15.61 -19.39
C LYS A 298 24.30 -14.20 -19.58
N LEU A 299 25.12 -13.99 -20.62
CA LEU A 299 25.71 -12.69 -20.94
C LEU A 299 24.63 -11.74 -21.45
N LEU A 300 23.73 -12.21 -22.32
CA LEU A 300 22.61 -11.41 -22.80
C LEU A 300 21.76 -10.88 -21.64
N TYR A 301 21.28 -11.77 -20.75
CA TYR A 301 20.45 -11.39 -19.63
C TYR A 301 21.16 -10.40 -18.68
N PHE A 302 22.46 -10.59 -18.47
CA PHE A 302 23.27 -9.64 -17.69
C PHE A 302 23.30 -8.23 -18.32
N LEU A 303 23.55 -8.14 -19.63
CA LEU A 303 23.63 -6.86 -20.34
C LEU A 303 22.27 -6.16 -20.37
N ILE A 304 21.20 -6.88 -20.66
CA ILE A 304 19.84 -6.32 -20.67
C ILE A 304 19.41 -5.94 -19.25
N GLY A 305 19.70 -6.78 -18.26
CA GLY A 305 19.45 -6.47 -16.86
C GLY A 305 20.14 -5.19 -16.40
N LYS A 306 21.39 -4.98 -16.79
CA LYS A 306 22.13 -3.76 -16.51
C LYS A 306 21.50 -2.53 -17.20
N ARG A 307 21.00 -2.67 -18.43
CA ARG A 307 20.30 -1.61 -19.15
C ARG A 307 18.96 -1.30 -18.47
N LEU A 308 18.18 -2.33 -18.11
CA LEU A 308 16.93 -2.17 -17.38
C LEU A 308 17.15 -1.46 -16.04
N TYR A 309 18.14 -1.90 -15.27
CA TYR A 309 18.52 -1.27 -14.01
C TYR A 309 18.86 0.24 -14.16
N LYS A 310 19.56 0.61 -15.25
CA LYS A 310 19.85 2.02 -15.57
C LYS A 310 18.58 2.80 -15.90
N THR A 311 17.61 2.19 -16.59
CA THR A 311 16.32 2.81 -16.91
C THR A 311 15.55 3.16 -15.64
N PHE A 312 15.67 2.34 -14.59
CA PHE A 312 15.12 2.60 -13.26
C PHE A 312 16.00 3.53 -12.39
N GLY A 313 16.91 4.31 -13.00
CA GLY A 313 17.75 5.29 -12.31
C GLY A 313 19.05 4.75 -11.74
N GLY A 314 19.34 3.45 -11.84
CA GLY A 314 20.61 2.82 -11.48
C GLY A 314 20.95 2.82 -9.99
N LYS A 315 19.96 2.93 -9.10
CA LYS A 315 20.12 2.89 -7.64
C LYS A 315 19.10 2.01 -6.93
N LEU A 316 18.24 1.35 -7.70
CA LEU A 316 17.16 0.52 -7.18
C LEU A 316 17.73 -0.64 -6.33
N LYS A 317 17.23 -0.79 -5.12
CA LYS A 317 17.55 -1.88 -4.19
C LYS A 317 16.37 -2.85 -4.05
N PHE A 318 15.16 -2.32 -4.25
CA PHE A 318 13.92 -3.05 -4.08
C PHE A 318 12.87 -2.55 -5.08
N PHE A 319 12.33 -3.50 -5.84
CA PHE A 319 11.18 -3.32 -6.69
C PHE A 319 10.12 -4.32 -6.26
N GLY A 320 9.22 -3.89 -5.37
CA GLY A 320 8.13 -4.72 -4.88
C GLY A 320 7.08 -4.91 -5.96
N ILE A 321 6.64 -6.13 -6.19
CA ILE A 321 5.57 -6.47 -7.12
C ILE A 321 4.47 -7.19 -6.33
N GLY A 322 3.26 -6.67 -6.41
CA GLY A 322 2.10 -7.22 -5.73
C GLY A 322 0.79 -6.87 -6.45
N GLY A 323 -0.34 -7.32 -5.92
CA GLY A 323 -1.67 -7.01 -6.42
C GLY A 323 -2.23 -7.98 -7.46
N SER A 324 -1.40 -8.69 -8.22
CA SER A 324 -1.79 -9.77 -9.14
C SER A 324 -0.63 -10.70 -9.44
N LYS A 325 -0.91 -11.82 -10.13
CA LYS A 325 0.11 -12.80 -10.55
C LYS A 325 1.03 -12.18 -11.60
N LEU A 326 2.34 -12.35 -11.44
CA LEU A 326 3.35 -11.94 -12.42
C LEU A 326 3.48 -13.03 -13.50
N ASP A 327 3.55 -12.62 -14.79
CA ASP A 327 3.79 -13.51 -15.91
C ASP A 327 5.08 -14.32 -15.68
N PRO A 328 5.02 -15.68 -15.68
CA PRO A 328 6.18 -16.54 -15.38
C PRO A 328 7.37 -16.31 -16.31
N VAL A 329 7.13 -15.94 -17.58
CA VAL A 329 8.21 -15.65 -18.54
C VAL A 329 8.94 -14.37 -18.16
N VAL A 330 8.18 -13.36 -17.71
CA VAL A 330 8.75 -12.09 -17.24
C VAL A 330 9.52 -12.31 -15.95
N GLU A 331 8.96 -13.09 -15.05
CA GLU A 331 9.61 -13.41 -13.77
C GLU A 331 10.93 -14.16 -13.96
N ASP A 332 10.95 -15.20 -14.81
CA ASP A 332 12.17 -15.94 -15.18
C ASP A 332 13.24 -15.00 -15.78
N PHE A 333 12.81 -14.06 -16.64
CA PHE A 333 13.70 -13.03 -17.16
C PHE A 333 14.29 -12.15 -16.04
N LEU A 334 13.47 -11.66 -15.07
CA LEU A 334 13.96 -10.82 -13.97
C LEU A 334 14.98 -11.54 -13.09
N ILE A 335 14.76 -12.83 -12.82
CA ILE A 335 15.71 -13.68 -12.09
C ILE A 335 17.03 -13.77 -12.85
N LYS A 336 16.99 -14.14 -14.13
CA LYS A 336 18.19 -14.28 -14.99
C LYS A 336 18.93 -12.96 -15.18
N ALA A 337 18.19 -11.85 -15.26
CA ALA A 337 18.72 -10.50 -15.36
C ALA A 337 19.28 -9.95 -14.02
N LYS A 338 19.09 -10.68 -12.91
CA LYS A 338 19.44 -10.25 -11.54
C LYS A 338 18.84 -8.87 -11.19
N PHE A 339 17.60 -8.62 -11.66
CA PHE A 339 16.89 -7.40 -11.31
C PHE A 339 16.41 -7.46 -9.85
N PRO A 340 16.51 -6.38 -9.06
CA PRO A 340 16.23 -6.40 -7.62
C PRO A 340 14.72 -6.35 -7.34
N TYR A 341 13.96 -7.35 -7.77
CA TYR A 341 12.53 -7.45 -7.52
C TYR A 341 12.23 -8.37 -6.33
N ALA A 342 11.08 -8.14 -5.72
CA ALA A 342 10.49 -8.95 -4.66
C ALA A 342 9.00 -9.16 -4.99
N ILE A 343 8.44 -10.26 -4.52
CA ILE A 343 7.01 -10.54 -4.63
C ILE A 343 6.37 -10.40 -3.25
N GLY A 344 5.19 -9.77 -3.19
CA GLY A 344 4.34 -9.74 -2.01
C GLY A 344 2.92 -10.17 -2.35
N TYR A 345 2.33 -10.99 -1.47
CA TYR A 345 0.92 -11.37 -1.54
C TYR A 345 0.22 -10.95 -0.27
N GLY A 346 -1.00 -10.47 -0.43
CA GLY A 346 -1.88 -10.08 0.64
C GLY A 346 -3.13 -9.36 0.16
N LEU A 347 -3.95 -8.96 1.10
CA LEU A 347 -5.28 -8.41 0.88
C LEU A 347 -5.44 -7.13 1.71
N THR A 348 -6.43 -6.30 1.37
CA THR A 348 -6.76 -5.13 2.20
C THR A 348 -7.06 -5.55 3.64
N GLU A 349 -7.69 -6.70 3.83
CA GLU A 349 -8.02 -7.30 5.11
C GLU A 349 -6.81 -7.70 5.97
N THR A 350 -5.60 -7.64 5.40
CA THR A 350 -4.34 -7.95 6.13
C THR A 350 -3.32 -6.81 6.09
N ALA A 351 -3.71 -5.62 5.70
CA ALA A 351 -3.04 -4.31 5.79
C ALA A 351 -1.68 -4.09 5.06
N PRO A 352 -1.25 -4.75 3.99
CA PRO A 352 -1.85 -5.87 3.27
C PRO A 352 -1.12 -7.21 3.39
N LEU A 353 0.11 -7.32 3.93
CA LEU A 353 1.06 -8.40 3.65
C LEU A 353 0.73 -9.70 4.40
N ILE A 354 0.68 -10.82 3.68
CA ILE A 354 0.56 -12.18 4.24
C ILE A 354 1.85 -12.98 4.00
N THR A 355 2.33 -13.00 2.74
CA THR A 355 3.58 -13.68 2.37
C THR A 355 4.46 -12.79 1.54
N ASN A 356 5.76 -13.06 1.53
CA ASN A 356 6.71 -12.35 0.69
C ASN A 356 7.87 -13.24 0.22
N ALA A 357 8.40 -12.91 -0.95
CA ALA A 357 9.68 -13.40 -1.45
C ALA A 357 10.63 -12.20 -1.62
N CYS A 358 11.61 -12.12 -0.72
CA CYS A 358 12.58 -11.03 -0.71
C CYS A 358 13.47 -11.01 -1.97
N VAL A 359 14.09 -9.86 -2.24
CA VAL A 359 15.06 -9.70 -3.34
C VAL A 359 16.11 -10.80 -3.31
N GLY A 360 16.29 -11.49 -4.44
CA GLY A 360 17.22 -12.60 -4.60
C GLY A 360 16.78 -13.95 -4.00
N LYS A 361 15.58 -14.02 -3.40
CA LYS A 361 14.96 -15.25 -2.88
C LYS A 361 13.67 -15.62 -3.62
N THR A 362 13.35 -14.92 -4.68
CA THR A 362 12.19 -15.16 -5.52
C THR A 362 12.33 -16.48 -6.31
N LYS A 363 11.22 -17.15 -6.57
CA LYS A 363 11.13 -18.34 -7.43
C LYS A 363 9.89 -18.18 -8.33
N VAL A 364 10.01 -18.53 -9.58
CA VAL A 364 8.94 -18.33 -10.58
C VAL A 364 7.61 -18.90 -10.08
N GLY A 365 6.58 -18.05 -10.10
CA GLY A 365 5.22 -18.37 -9.70
C GLY A 365 4.97 -18.39 -8.19
N SER A 366 6.01 -18.28 -7.35
CA SER A 366 5.85 -18.31 -5.90
C SER A 366 5.54 -16.92 -5.32
N ILE A 367 4.58 -16.87 -4.41
CA ILE A 367 4.29 -15.70 -3.57
C ILE A 367 5.16 -15.64 -2.29
N GLY A 368 6.14 -16.54 -2.17
CA GLY A 368 7.10 -16.57 -1.06
C GLY A 368 6.67 -17.38 0.14
N VAL A 369 7.20 -17.00 1.29
CA VAL A 369 6.98 -17.61 2.61
C VAL A 369 6.19 -16.64 3.50
N PRO A 370 5.63 -17.09 4.65
CA PRO A 370 4.95 -16.20 5.59
C PRO A 370 5.76 -14.95 5.92
N ALA A 371 5.09 -13.81 5.98
CA ALA A 371 5.69 -12.56 6.41
C ALA A 371 6.09 -12.60 7.89
N TYR A 372 6.92 -11.67 8.33
CA TYR A 372 7.41 -11.63 9.70
C TYR A 372 6.26 -11.50 10.71
N ASN A 373 6.19 -12.42 11.69
CA ASN A 373 5.12 -12.52 12.69
C ASN A 373 3.72 -12.81 12.13
N VAL A 374 3.60 -13.28 10.89
CA VAL A 374 2.34 -13.77 10.33
C VAL A 374 2.35 -15.29 10.29
N GLN A 375 1.33 -15.92 10.84
CA GLN A 375 1.08 -17.34 10.71
C GLN A 375 0.26 -17.58 9.44
N VAL A 376 0.70 -18.50 8.60
CA VAL A 376 0.01 -18.86 7.35
C VAL A 376 -0.03 -20.37 7.22
N LYS A 377 -1.18 -20.91 6.89
CA LYS A 377 -1.35 -22.34 6.58
C LYS A 377 -2.35 -22.53 5.43
N LEU A 378 -2.38 -23.72 4.88
CA LEU A 378 -3.46 -24.17 4.00
C LEU A 378 -4.53 -24.86 4.84
N ASP A 379 -5.79 -24.53 4.60
CA ASP A 379 -6.97 -25.13 5.22
C ASP A 379 -7.76 -25.91 4.17
N ASN A 380 -8.49 -26.96 4.58
CA ASN A 380 -9.29 -27.83 3.69
C ASN A 380 -8.45 -28.36 2.51
N ILE A 381 -7.27 -28.94 2.81
CA ILE A 381 -6.35 -29.44 1.78
C ILE A 381 -6.97 -30.62 1.05
N ASN A 382 -7.08 -30.52 -0.28
CA ASN A 382 -7.43 -31.65 -1.14
C ASN A 382 -6.26 -32.66 -1.14
N PRO A 383 -6.49 -33.92 -0.73
CA PRO A 383 -5.42 -34.91 -0.62
C PRO A 383 -4.82 -35.35 -1.98
N GLU A 384 -5.56 -35.16 -3.08
CA GLU A 384 -5.10 -35.54 -4.42
C GLU A 384 -4.23 -34.45 -5.07
N THR A 385 -4.59 -33.16 -4.88
CA THR A 385 -3.89 -32.04 -5.52
C THR A 385 -2.93 -31.33 -4.59
N GLY A 386 -3.06 -31.51 -3.26
CA GLY A 386 -2.30 -30.75 -2.25
C GLY A 386 -2.71 -29.28 -2.16
N GLU A 387 -3.80 -28.88 -2.81
CA GLU A 387 -4.32 -27.51 -2.80
C GLU A 387 -5.23 -27.27 -1.60
N GLY A 388 -5.14 -26.10 -1.00
CA GLY A 388 -6.00 -25.68 0.11
C GLY A 388 -6.17 -24.17 0.13
N GLU A 389 -7.13 -23.70 0.91
CA GLU A 389 -7.36 -22.27 1.12
C GLU A 389 -6.23 -21.67 1.97
N ILE A 390 -5.66 -20.54 1.55
CA ILE A 390 -4.76 -19.78 2.39
C ILE A 390 -5.54 -19.18 3.55
N VAL A 391 -5.12 -19.48 4.77
CA VAL A 391 -5.62 -18.80 5.97
C VAL A 391 -4.45 -18.14 6.70
N ALA A 392 -4.68 -16.93 7.22
CA ALA A 392 -3.66 -16.13 7.87
C ALA A 392 -4.10 -15.68 9.26
N LYS A 393 -3.13 -15.58 10.19
CA LYS A 393 -3.35 -15.06 11.54
C LYS A 393 -2.17 -14.20 11.95
N GLY A 394 -2.44 -13.02 12.48
CA GLY A 394 -1.41 -12.09 12.95
C GLY A 394 -1.97 -10.72 13.30
N ASP A 395 -1.12 -9.86 13.84
CA ASP A 395 -1.46 -8.47 14.17
C ASP A 395 -1.76 -7.60 12.95
N ASN A 396 -1.55 -8.11 11.74
CA ASN A 396 -1.89 -7.49 10.46
C ASN A 396 -3.35 -7.73 10.03
N VAL A 397 -4.06 -8.69 10.65
CA VAL A 397 -5.44 -9.05 10.29
C VAL A 397 -6.44 -7.99 10.78
N MET A 398 -7.39 -7.63 9.93
CA MET A 398 -8.42 -6.61 10.16
C MET A 398 -9.27 -6.86 11.41
N LEU A 399 -9.94 -5.81 11.89
CA LEU A 399 -10.96 -5.90 12.93
C LEU A 399 -12.28 -6.51 12.43
N GLY A 400 -12.54 -6.47 11.12
CA GLY A 400 -13.74 -6.94 10.47
C GLY A 400 -14.24 -5.98 9.40
N TYR A 401 -15.45 -6.22 8.89
CA TYR A 401 -16.11 -5.34 7.93
C TYR A 401 -17.04 -4.35 8.63
N TYR A 402 -16.92 -3.08 8.26
CA TYR A 402 -17.69 -1.98 8.85
C TYR A 402 -19.18 -2.17 8.60
N LYS A 403 -19.98 -2.20 9.68
CA LYS A 403 -21.43 -2.45 9.67
C LYS A 403 -21.86 -3.78 9.01
N ASP A 404 -20.95 -4.77 8.92
CA ASP A 404 -21.26 -6.09 8.34
C ASP A 404 -20.68 -7.23 9.20
N PRO A 405 -21.26 -7.48 10.39
CA PRO A 405 -20.78 -8.53 11.30
C PRO A 405 -21.03 -9.94 10.74
N GLU A 406 -22.02 -10.14 9.88
CA GLU A 406 -22.29 -11.45 9.28
C GLU A 406 -21.18 -11.85 8.31
N ARG A 407 -20.80 -10.96 7.41
CA ARG A 407 -19.68 -11.20 6.51
C ARG A 407 -18.37 -11.33 7.28
N THR A 408 -18.18 -10.58 8.37
CA THR A 408 -17.01 -10.73 9.23
C THR A 408 -16.88 -12.14 9.77
N ARG A 409 -17.95 -12.72 10.32
CA ARG A 409 -17.97 -14.11 10.84
C ARG A 409 -17.72 -15.17 9.78
N GLN A 410 -18.01 -14.89 8.50
CA GLN A 410 -17.74 -15.84 7.42
C GLN A 410 -16.24 -15.99 7.11
N VAL A 411 -15.45 -14.95 7.36
CA VAL A 411 -14.02 -14.91 6.97
C VAL A 411 -13.06 -14.83 8.15
N LEU A 412 -13.54 -14.43 9.33
CA LEU A 412 -12.71 -14.27 10.54
C LEU A 412 -13.26 -15.18 11.63
N SER A 413 -12.45 -16.18 12.04
CA SER A 413 -12.81 -17.10 13.12
C SER A 413 -12.58 -16.46 14.50
N ASP A 414 -13.22 -17.00 15.53
CA ASP A 414 -13.11 -16.51 16.93
C ASP A 414 -11.68 -16.59 17.47
N ASP A 415 -10.88 -17.52 16.99
CA ASP A 415 -9.46 -17.66 17.34
C ASP A 415 -8.51 -16.84 16.45
N GLY A 416 -9.04 -15.96 15.58
CA GLY A 416 -8.32 -14.95 14.83
C GLY A 416 -7.71 -15.42 13.50
N TRP A 417 -8.13 -16.56 12.93
CA TRP A 417 -7.76 -16.94 11.57
C TRP A 417 -8.67 -16.25 10.55
N PHE A 418 -8.03 -15.60 9.58
CA PHE A 418 -8.69 -14.96 8.44
C PHE A 418 -8.62 -15.86 7.21
N ARG A 419 -9.77 -16.09 6.57
CA ARG A 419 -9.95 -16.84 5.33
C ARG A 419 -9.81 -15.91 4.13
N THR A 420 -8.86 -16.23 3.24
CA THR A 420 -8.57 -15.35 2.09
C THR A 420 -9.46 -15.60 0.88
N ASN A 421 -10.11 -16.77 0.80
CA ASN A 421 -10.74 -17.31 -0.40
C ASN A 421 -9.78 -17.55 -1.58
N ASP A 422 -8.47 -17.51 -1.35
CA ASP A 422 -7.47 -17.83 -2.36
C ASP A 422 -6.94 -19.26 -2.14
N LEU A 423 -6.97 -20.06 -3.19
CA LEU A 423 -6.40 -21.41 -3.20
C LEU A 423 -4.92 -21.38 -3.54
N ALA A 424 -4.15 -22.22 -2.86
CA ALA A 424 -2.72 -22.36 -3.09
C ALA A 424 -2.25 -23.78 -2.79
N CYS A 425 -1.05 -24.11 -3.29
CA CYS A 425 -0.24 -25.21 -2.80
C CYS A 425 1.05 -24.68 -2.15
N MET A 426 1.71 -25.53 -1.39
CA MET A 426 2.97 -25.21 -0.70
C MET A 426 4.05 -26.22 -1.08
N ASP A 427 5.26 -25.73 -1.39
CA ASP A 427 6.40 -26.63 -1.65
C ASP A 427 7.09 -27.07 -0.34
N GLU A 428 8.03 -28.01 -0.45
CA GLU A 428 8.83 -28.54 0.66
C GLU A 428 9.67 -27.51 1.42
N ASN A 429 9.89 -26.33 0.80
CA ASN A 429 10.59 -25.20 1.39
C ASN A 429 9.65 -24.18 2.05
N GLY A 430 8.36 -24.50 2.16
CA GLY A 430 7.34 -23.62 2.75
C GLY A 430 6.96 -22.43 1.87
N ARG A 431 7.21 -22.49 0.56
CA ARG A 431 6.79 -21.43 -0.38
C ARG A 431 5.39 -21.71 -0.91
N PHE A 432 4.57 -20.69 -0.94
CA PHE A 432 3.20 -20.76 -1.43
C PHE A 432 3.12 -20.39 -2.92
N TYR A 433 2.17 -21.01 -3.64
CA TYR A 433 1.87 -20.80 -5.06
C TYR A 433 0.37 -20.69 -5.23
N ILE A 434 -0.11 -19.52 -5.65
CA ILE A 434 -1.54 -19.28 -5.90
C ILE A 434 -1.99 -20.12 -7.10
N LYS A 435 -3.15 -20.75 -6.95
CA LYS A 435 -3.83 -21.55 -7.96
C LYS A 435 -5.04 -20.84 -8.55
N GLY A 436 -5.84 -20.18 -7.71
CA GLY A 436 -7.02 -19.44 -8.13
C GLY A 436 -7.83 -18.97 -6.93
N ARG A 437 -9.06 -18.51 -7.17
CA ARG A 437 -10.01 -18.14 -6.12
C ARG A 437 -11.11 -19.17 -5.96
N LEU A 438 -11.46 -19.49 -4.71
CA LEU A 438 -12.55 -20.41 -4.40
C LEU A 438 -13.87 -20.00 -5.07
N ASN A 439 -14.17 -18.71 -5.07
CA ASN A 439 -15.42 -18.19 -5.63
C ASN A 439 -15.45 -18.17 -7.18
N ASN A 440 -14.30 -18.31 -7.84
CA ASN A 440 -14.16 -18.31 -9.30
C ASN A 440 -13.93 -19.73 -9.85
N MET A 441 -13.74 -20.71 -8.97
CA MET A 441 -13.51 -22.09 -9.36
C MET A 441 -14.75 -22.68 -10.03
N ILE A 442 -14.56 -23.26 -11.21
CA ILE A 442 -15.58 -23.98 -11.97
C ILE A 442 -15.28 -25.48 -11.84
N LEU A 443 -16.26 -26.27 -11.43
CA LEU A 443 -16.14 -27.72 -11.48
C LEU A 443 -16.33 -28.20 -12.93
N GLY A 444 -15.31 -28.82 -13.47
CA GLY A 444 -15.37 -29.46 -14.79
C GLY A 444 -16.26 -30.71 -14.76
N PRO A 445 -16.65 -31.23 -15.95
CA PRO A 445 -17.55 -32.37 -16.07
C PRO A 445 -17.05 -33.68 -15.40
N SER A 446 -15.72 -33.78 -15.21
CA SER A 446 -15.05 -34.93 -14.58
C SER A 446 -14.76 -34.71 -13.09
N GLY A 447 -15.22 -33.57 -12.53
CA GLY A 447 -14.96 -33.19 -11.14
C GLY A 447 -13.62 -32.46 -10.91
N GLU A 448 -12.88 -32.15 -11.99
CA GLU A 448 -11.67 -31.35 -11.91
C GLU A 448 -11.97 -29.87 -11.60
N ASN A 449 -11.10 -29.24 -10.81
CA ASN A 449 -11.16 -27.82 -10.54
C ASN A 449 -10.57 -27.05 -11.73
N ILE A 450 -11.37 -26.22 -12.37
CA ILE A 450 -10.96 -25.32 -13.44
C ILE A 450 -10.88 -23.91 -12.86
N TYR A 451 -9.70 -23.29 -12.98
CA TYR A 451 -9.46 -21.92 -12.55
C TYR A 451 -9.38 -21.02 -13.78
N PRO A 452 -10.37 -20.11 -14.00
CA PRO A 452 -10.36 -19.19 -15.14
C PRO A 452 -9.04 -18.40 -15.27
N GLU A 453 -8.45 -18.05 -14.14
CA GLU A 453 -7.18 -17.32 -14.06
C GLU A 453 -5.95 -18.11 -14.60
N GLU A 454 -6.06 -19.42 -14.79
CA GLU A 454 -5.02 -20.25 -15.42
C GLU A 454 -5.19 -20.36 -16.93
N ILE A 455 -6.38 -20.00 -17.45
CA ILE A 455 -6.74 -20.09 -18.88
C ILE A 455 -6.57 -18.74 -19.59
N GLU A 456 -6.75 -17.61 -18.88
CA GLU A 456 -6.54 -16.25 -19.38
C GLU A 456 -5.05 -15.86 -19.44
#